data_fbf959709e8caf520b3c66b98eaa4172
#
_entry.id   fbf959709e8caf520b3c66b98eaa4172
#
_cell.length_a   1.000
_cell.length_b   1.000
_cell.length_c   1.000
_cell.angle_alpha   90.00
_cell.angle_beta   90.00
_cell.angle_gamma   90.00
#
_symmetry.space_group_name_H-M   'P 1'
#
loop_
_entity.id
_entity.type
_entity.pdbx_description
1 polymer ?
#
loop_
_entity_poly.entity_id
_entity_poly.type
_entity_poly.pdbx_seq_one_letter_code
_entity_poly.pdbx_strand_id
1 'polypeptide(L)'
;MILKKNRIFTFLIGLLFLFSCNDRIVFTKYKSLQNASWEANKNISIEFDVEDTITPKDLFINIRNNKKYPYSNLYVITELNFPNGNKIVDTLQYQMSDKFGHFLGKGFTDIKENKLFYKEAKVFPESGKYIFSIRHAMRKNGEVKVIPFLQGVQDVGLSIEKIE
;
A
#
# COMPACT_ATOMS: atom_id res chain seq x y z
N MET A 1 -18.50 42.35 -27.21
CA MET A 1 -17.15 41.79 -27.41
C MET A 1 -16.44 41.43 -26.10
N ILE A 2 -16.89 41.92 -24.96
CA ILE A 2 -16.27 41.71 -23.62
C ILE A 2 -16.59 40.34 -23.01
N LEU A 3 -17.78 39.80 -23.24
CA LEU A 3 -18.21 38.49 -22.66
C LEU A 3 -17.44 37.25 -23.20
N LYS A 4 -16.95 37.29 -24.43
CA LYS A 4 -16.15 36.20 -24.99
C LYS A 4 -14.73 36.11 -24.36
N LYS A 5 -14.13 37.25 -23.99
CA LYS A 5 -12.80 37.35 -23.42
C LYS A 5 -12.76 36.76 -21.99
N ASN A 6 -13.83 36.98 -21.20
CA ASN A 6 -13.93 36.44 -19.83
C ASN A 6 -14.12 34.92 -19.84
N ARG A 7 -14.85 34.34 -20.79
CA ARG A 7 -15.01 32.87 -20.89
C ARG A 7 -13.70 32.14 -21.21
N ILE A 8 -12.89 32.72 -22.10
CA ILE A 8 -11.56 32.14 -22.43
C ILE A 8 -10.62 32.25 -21.24
N PHE A 9 -10.65 33.35 -20.49
CA PHE A 9 -9.84 33.56 -19.30
C PHE A 9 -10.21 32.59 -18.17
N THR A 10 -11.52 32.35 -17.94
CA THR A 10 -12.01 31.36 -16.96
C THR A 10 -11.64 29.93 -17.36
N PHE A 11 -11.68 29.61 -18.66
CA PHE A 11 -11.26 28.28 -19.16
C PHE A 11 -9.76 28.07 -19.02
N LEU A 12 -8.96 29.11 -19.25
CA LEU A 12 -7.48 29.06 -19.12
C LEU A 12 -7.06 28.88 -17.65
N ILE A 13 -7.76 29.53 -16.70
CA ILE A 13 -7.51 29.35 -15.26
C ILE A 13 -7.88 27.93 -14.83
N GLY A 14 -8.96 27.36 -15.33
CA GLY A 14 -9.37 25.97 -15.04
C GLY A 14 -8.35 24.93 -15.51
N LEU A 15 -7.60 25.21 -16.57
CA LEU A 15 -6.58 24.32 -17.13
C LEU A 15 -5.30 24.28 -16.29
N LEU A 16 -5.01 25.33 -15.52
CA LEU A 16 -3.80 25.42 -14.66
C LEU A 16 -3.86 24.53 -13.43
N PHE A 17 -5.02 24.02 -13.03
CA PHE A 17 -5.20 23.15 -11.86
C PHE A 17 -5.01 21.65 -12.14
N LEU A 18 -4.68 21.27 -13.39
CA LEU A 18 -4.55 19.85 -13.76
C LEU A 18 -3.15 19.27 -13.61
N PHE A 19 -2.15 20.06 -13.21
CA PHE A 19 -0.77 19.59 -13.01
C PHE A 19 -0.46 19.38 -11.52
N SER A 20 -1.14 18.42 -10.88
CA SER A 20 -0.68 17.89 -9.58
C SER A 20 0.00 16.55 -9.82
N CYS A 21 1.24 16.58 -10.28
CA CYS A 21 2.09 15.39 -10.33
C CYS A 21 2.73 15.22 -8.94
N ASN A 22 2.48 14.09 -8.28
CA ASN A 22 3.16 13.77 -7.02
C ASN A 22 4.50 13.09 -7.36
N ASP A 23 5.56 13.88 -7.50
CA ASP A 23 6.93 13.43 -7.85
C ASP A 23 7.60 12.55 -6.78
N ARG A 24 6.92 12.32 -5.65
CA ARG A 24 7.45 11.50 -4.54
C ARG A 24 7.34 10.01 -4.80
N ILE A 25 6.29 9.58 -5.51
CA ILE A 25 6.02 8.16 -5.75
C ILE A 25 6.98 7.66 -6.86
N VAL A 26 7.89 6.77 -6.48
CA VAL A 26 8.80 6.09 -7.41
C VAL A 26 8.11 4.87 -8.02
N PHE A 27 7.37 4.14 -7.17
CA PHE A 27 6.67 2.92 -7.57
C PHE A 27 5.41 2.74 -6.72
N THR A 28 4.32 2.30 -7.34
CA THR A 28 3.15 1.81 -6.63
C THR A 28 2.44 0.73 -7.45
N LYS A 29 2.06 -0.36 -6.79
CA LYS A 29 1.31 -1.45 -7.42
C LYS A 29 0.40 -2.12 -6.41
N TYR A 30 -0.81 -2.46 -6.85
CA TYR A 30 -1.81 -3.16 -6.06
C TYR A 30 -2.17 -4.51 -6.69
N LYS A 31 -2.57 -5.43 -5.85
CA LYS A 31 -3.21 -6.70 -6.22
C LYS A 31 -4.59 -6.76 -5.57
N SER A 32 -5.62 -6.86 -6.39
CA SER A 32 -7.00 -6.99 -5.93
C SER A 32 -7.29 -8.42 -5.52
N LEU A 33 -8.05 -8.57 -4.43
CA LEU A 33 -8.45 -9.85 -3.87
C LEU A 33 -9.89 -10.17 -4.25
N GLN A 34 -10.11 -11.39 -4.69
CA GLN A 34 -11.44 -11.85 -5.04
C GLN A 34 -12.37 -11.82 -3.81
N ASN A 35 -13.58 -11.28 -3.98
CA ASN A 35 -14.61 -11.20 -2.95
C ASN A 35 -14.15 -10.46 -1.68
N ALA A 36 -13.16 -9.56 -1.77
CA ALA A 36 -12.55 -8.88 -0.65
C ALA A 36 -12.13 -9.86 0.47
N SER A 37 -11.52 -10.98 0.11
CA SER A 37 -11.13 -12.06 1.01
C SER A 37 -9.67 -12.44 0.78
N TRP A 38 -8.85 -12.31 1.83
CA TRP A 38 -7.43 -12.63 1.79
C TRP A 38 -7.18 -14.04 2.33
N GLU A 39 -6.73 -14.94 1.49
CA GLU A 39 -6.40 -16.31 1.85
C GLU A 39 -5.03 -16.40 2.52
N ALA A 40 -4.93 -17.03 3.70
CA ALA A 40 -3.72 -17.10 4.53
C ALA A 40 -2.54 -17.78 3.83
N ASN A 41 -2.81 -18.83 3.05
CA ASN A 41 -1.78 -19.64 2.41
C ASN A 41 -1.34 -19.09 1.05
N LYS A 42 -1.99 -17.99 0.59
CA LYS A 42 -1.71 -17.38 -0.71
C LYS A 42 -0.84 -16.13 -0.52
N ASN A 43 0.44 -16.26 -0.87
CA ASN A 43 1.32 -15.10 -0.94
C ASN A 43 0.87 -14.17 -2.07
N ILE A 44 0.77 -12.87 -1.76
CA ILE A 44 0.59 -11.82 -2.75
C ILE A 44 1.98 -11.32 -3.11
N SER A 45 2.39 -11.47 -4.37
CA SER A 45 3.70 -11.08 -4.84
C SER A 45 3.61 -9.89 -5.79
N ILE A 46 4.50 -8.91 -5.57
CA ILE A 46 4.63 -7.69 -6.37
C ILE A 46 6.09 -7.59 -6.81
N GLU A 47 6.32 -7.61 -8.10
CA GLU A 47 7.63 -7.41 -8.70
C GLU A 47 7.82 -5.95 -9.04
N PHE A 48 9.04 -5.45 -8.81
CA PHE A 48 9.50 -4.11 -9.19
C PHE A 48 10.98 -4.12 -9.53
N ASP A 49 11.38 -3.20 -10.40
CA ASP A 49 12.77 -3.05 -10.81
C ASP A 49 13.40 -1.87 -10.07
N VAL A 50 14.65 -2.03 -9.68
CA VAL A 50 15.49 -1.02 -9.03
C VAL A 50 16.67 -0.72 -9.93
N GLU A 51 16.82 0.57 -10.30
CA GLU A 51 17.99 1.08 -11.03
C GLU A 51 18.89 1.89 -10.08
N ASP A 52 18.29 2.68 -9.19
CA ASP A 52 19.00 3.54 -8.25
C ASP A 52 19.33 2.79 -6.95
N THR A 53 20.61 2.52 -6.78
CA THR A 53 21.18 1.76 -5.64
C THR A 53 21.80 2.67 -4.57
N ILE A 54 21.67 4.00 -4.69
CA ILE A 54 22.33 4.96 -3.81
C ILE A 54 21.30 5.72 -2.96
N THR A 55 20.23 6.21 -3.60
CA THR A 55 19.26 7.07 -2.93
C THR A 55 18.35 6.26 -2.00
N PRO A 56 18.29 6.60 -0.70
CA PRO A 56 17.37 5.94 0.22
C PRO A 56 15.92 6.26 -0.13
N LYS A 57 15.03 5.29 0.11
CA LYS A 57 13.59 5.37 -0.18
C LYS A 57 12.79 4.80 0.96
N ASP A 58 11.59 5.33 1.16
CA ASP A 58 10.63 4.79 2.10
C ASP A 58 9.69 3.80 1.40
N LEU A 59 9.46 2.67 2.04
CA LEU A 59 8.57 1.61 1.57
C LEU A 59 7.32 1.55 2.43
N PHE A 60 6.16 1.44 1.77
CA PHE A 60 4.87 1.33 2.45
C PHE A 60 4.08 0.14 1.92
N ILE A 61 3.41 -0.55 2.83
CA ILE A 61 2.38 -1.54 2.52
C ILE A 61 1.05 -0.79 2.45
N ASN A 62 0.33 -0.95 1.35
CA ASN A 62 -0.97 -0.32 1.16
C ASN A 62 -2.07 -1.37 1.29
N ILE A 63 -3.02 -1.13 2.19
CA ILE A 63 -4.15 -2.03 2.43
C ILE A 63 -5.45 -1.26 2.21
N ARG A 64 -6.29 -1.73 1.27
CA ARG A 64 -7.65 -1.23 1.13
C ARG A 64 -8.61 -2.21 1.78
N ASN A 65 -9.33 -1.75 2.78
CA ASN A 65 -10.33 -2.55 3.46
C ASN A 65 -11.71 -1.90 3.42
N ASN A 66 -12.75 -2.72 3.57
CA ASN A 66 -14.13 -2.28 3.69
C ASN A 66 -14.70 -2.61 5.09
N LYS A 67 -15.98 -2.29 5.30
CA LYS A 67 -16.71 -2.51 6.58
C LYS A 67 -16.75 -3.97 7.06
N LYS A 68 -16.45 -4.95 6.17
CA LYS A 68 -16.44 -6.38 6.53
C LYS A 68 -15.14 -6.80 7.23
N TYR A 69 -14.13 -5.92 7.29
CA TYR A 69 -12.90 -6.19 8.05
C TYR A 69 -13.20 -6.16 9.54
N PRO A 70 -13.07 -7.30 10.28
CA PRO A 70 -13.65 -7.41 11.62
C PRO A 70 -12.67 -7.11 12.76
N TYR A 71 -11.42 -6.69 12.46
CA TYR A 71 -10.37 -6.54 13.46
C TYR A 71 -9.86 -5.10 13.56
N SER A 72 -9.35 -4.73 14.75
CA SER A 72 -8.70 -3.44 14.99
C SER A 72 -7.22 -3.40 14.61
N ASN A 73 -6.63 -4.56 14.31
CA ASN A 73 -5.22 -4.72 13.95
C ASN A 73 -5.06 -5.63 12.74
N LEU A 74 -3.86 -5.62 12.16
CA LEU A 74 -3.47 -6.51 11.07
C LEU A 74 -2.06 -7.04 11.34
N TYR A 75 -1.90 -8.37 11.37
CA TYR A 75 -0.61 -9.04 11.39
C TYR A 75 -0.29 -9.54 9.99
N VAL A 76 0.92 -9.24 9.51
CA VAL A 76 1.42 -9.70 8.22
C VAL A 76 2.83 -10.26 8.34
N ILE A 77 3.16 -11.18 7.46
CA ILE A 77 4.53 -11.63 7.21
C ILE A 77 4.88 -11.19 5.80
N THR A 78 5.99 -10.47 5.68
CA THR A 78 6.53 -9.99 4.41
C THR A 78 7.84 -10.68 4.09
N GLU A 79 8.12 -10.85 2.81
CA GLU A 79 9.38 -11.33 2.30
C GLU A 79 9.82 -10.42 1.14
N LEU A 80 10.99 -9.84 1.25
CA LEU A 80 11.61 -9.03 0.19
C LEU A 80 12.80 -9.81 -0.37
N ASN A 81 12.64 -10.32 -1.58
CA ASN A 81 13.67 -11.07 -2.30
C ASN A 81 14.48 -10.13 -3.18
N PHE A 82 15.79 -10.30 -3.13
CA PHE A 82 16.78 -9.52 -3.86
C PHE A 82 17.19 -10.22 -5.16
N PRO A 83 17.76 -9.49 -6.14
CA PRO A 83 18.23 -10.08 -7.39
C PRO A 83 19.26 -11.19 -7.20
N ASN A 84 20.11 -11.11 -6.17
CA ASN A 84 21.14 -12.10 -5.83
C ASN A 84 20.63 -13.35 -5.09
N GLY A 85 19.31 -13.46 -4.86
CA GLY A 85 18.67 -14.55 -4.14
C GLY A 85 18.63 -14.39 -2.61
N ASN A 86 19.24 -13.35 -2.05
CA ASN A 86 19.08 -13.00 -0.64
C ASN A 86 17.64 -12.57 -0.36
N LYS A 87 17.21 -12.70 0.89
CA LYS A 87 15.87 -12.27 1.31
C LYS A 87 15.84 -11.70 2.72
N ILE A 88 14.91 -10.81 2.95
CA ILE A 88 14.55 -10.28 4.27
C ILE A 88 13.13 -10.72 4.56
N VAL A 89 12.91 -11.28 5.75
CA VAL A 89 11.58 -11.69 6.22
C VAL A 89 11.25 -10.90 7.47
N ASP A 90 10.10 -10.25 7.49
CA ASP A 90 9.62 -9.47 8.62
C ASP A 90 8.23 -9.93 9.05
N THR A 91 7.97 -9.88 10.36
CA THR A 91 6.62 -10.01 10.92
C THR A 91 6.22 -8.68 11.50
N LEU A 92 5.12 -8.13 11.01
CA LEU A 92 4.69 -6.77 11.31
C LEU A 92 3.26 -6.77 11.85
N GLN A 93 2.99 -5.82 12.75
CA GLN A 93 1.66 -5.55 13.29
C GLN A 93 1.31 -4.10 13.01
N TYR A 94 0.09 -3.87 12.54
CA TYR A 94 -0.46 -2.54 12.29
C TYR A 94 -1.80 -2.36 12.98
N GLN A 95 -2.04 -1.16 13.47
CA GLN A 95 -3.35 -0.75 13.94
C GLN A 95 -4.20 -0.32 12.74
N MET A 96 -5.42 -0.84 12.65
CA MET A 96 -6.36 -0.58 11.55
C MET A 96 -7.55 0.29 11.97
N SER A 97 -7.87 0.33 13.27
CA SER A 97 -8.92 1.18 13.83
C SER A 97 -8.52 1.80 15.17
N ASP A 98 -9.19 2.88 15.55
CA ASP A 98 -9.07 3.50 16.85
C ASP A 98 -9.78 2.66 17.96
N LYS A 99 -9.71 3.17 19.19
CA LYS A 99 -10.37 2.53 20.36
C LYS A 99 -11.90 2.51 20.28
N PHE A 100 -12.51 3.28 19.40
CA PHE A 100 -13.94 3.34 19.15
C PHE A 100 -14.39 2.47 17.97
N GLY A 101 -13.44 1.83 17.27
CA GLY A 101 -13.70 0.98 16.12
C GLY A 101 -13.73 1.74 14.78
N HIS A 102 -13.41 3.03 14.75
CA HIS A 102 -13.31 3.77 13.49
C HIS A 102 -12.01 3.41 12.78
N PHE A 103 -12.09 3.04 11.50
CA PHE A 103 -10.91 2.76 10.70
C PHE A 103 -10.01 3.99 10.53
N LEU A 104 -8.71 3.79 10.68
CA LEU A 104 -7.69 4.85 10.55
C LEU A 104 -7.39 5.21 9.10
N GLY A 105 -7.71 4.33 8.16
CA GLY A 105 -7.50 4.54 6.73
C GLY A 105 -8.30 5.72 6.18
N LYS A 106 -7.76 6.36 5.13
CA LYS A 106 -8.38 7.48 4.42
C LYS A 106 -9.36 6.99 3.35
N GLY A 107 -10.42 7.74 3.09
CA GLY A 107 -11.39 7.46 2.02
C GLY A 107 -12.79 7.97 2.34
N PHE A 108 -13.51 8.41 1.30
CA PHE A 108 -14.86 8.99 1.40
C PHE A 108 -15.97 7.93 1.31
N THR A 109 -15.62 6.72 0.86
CA THR A 109 -16.57 5.61 0.69
C THR A 109 -16.40 4.57 1.79
N ASP A 110 -17.08 3.44 1.62
CA ASP A 110 -16.93 2.27 2.49
C ASP A 110 -15.53 1.64 2.44
N ILE A 111 -14.72 2.02 1.44
CA ILE A 111 -13.34 1.55 1.31
C ILE A 111 -12.41 2.54 1.98
N LYS A 112 -11.56 2.03 2.87
CA LYS A 112 -10.51 2.77 3.55
C LYS A 112 -9.15 2.31 3.07
N GLU A 113 -8.31 3.26 2.69
CA GLU A 113 -6.94 3.03 2.28
C GLU A 113 -5.99 3.33 3.44
N ASN A 114 -5.23 2.33 3.84
CA ASN A 114 -4.20 2.43 4.88
C ASN A 114 -2.84 2.36 4.22
N LYS A 115 -2.05 3.42 4.37
CA LYS A 115 -0.64 3.48 3.99
C LYS A 115 0.19 3.16 5.23
N LEU A 116 0.69 1.93 5.29
CA LEU A 116 1.34 1.35 6.45
C LEU A 116 2.86 1.38 6.24
N PHE A 117 3.59 1.93 7.17
CA PHE A 117 5.04 2.06 7.08
C PHE A 117 5.72 0.68 7.13
N TYR A 118 6.61 0.39 6.16
CA TYR A 118 7.30 -0.91 6.07
C TYR A 118 8.80 -0.78 6.32
N LYS A 119 9.50 0.03 5.55
CA LYS A 119 10.95 0.27 5.70
C LYS A 119 11.25 1.74 5.55
N GLU A 120 12.02 2.28 6.48
CA GLU A 120 12.53 3.64 6.46
C GLU A 120 13.90 3.70 5.80
N ALA A 121 14.12 4.72 5.01
CA ALA A 121 15.41 5.04 4.40
C ALA A 121 16.13 3.81 3.79
N LYS A 122 15.35 2.92 3.15
CA LYS A 122 15.88 1.71 2.55
C LYS A 122 16.74 2.04 1.33
N VAL A 123 18.02 1.72 1.40
CA VAL A 123 18.91 1.68 0.23
C VAL A 123 18.88 0.26 -0.35
N PHE A 124 18.69 0.16 -1.64
CA PHE A 124 18.72 -1.10 -2.36
C PHE A 124 20.17 -1.35 -2.82
N PRO A 125 20.85 -2.41 -2.33
CA PRO A 125 22.29 -2.60 -2.58
C PRO A 125 22.63 -3.02 -4.02
N GLU A 126 21.63 -3.48 -4.77
CA GLU A 126 21.83 -4.03 -6.12
C GLU A 126 20.74 -3.51 -7.05
N SER A 127 21.10 -3.27 -8.31
CA SER A 127 20.14 -3.04 -9.39
C SER A 127 19.53 -4.35 -9.86
N GLY A 128 18.30 -4.30 -10.38
CA GLY A 128 17.59 -5.45 -10.92
C GLY A 128 16.23 -5.69 -10.32
N LYS A 129 15.71 -6.88 -10.54
CA LYS A 129 14.34 -7.25 -10.17
C LYS A 129 14.26 -7.71 -8.71
N TYR A 130 13.42 -7.05 -7.95
CA TYR A 130 13.02 -7.40 -6.59
C TYR A 130 11.62 -7.99 -6.58
N ILE A 131 11.37 -8.90 -5.64
CA ILE A 131 10.04 -9.47 -5.42
C ILE A 131 9.64 -9.23 -3.96
N PHE A 132 8.64 -8.42 -3.76
CA PHE A 132 7.97 -8.26 -2.47
C PHE A 132 6.81 -9.23 -2.40
N SER A 133 6.80 -10.07 -1.37
CA SER A 133 5.71 -11.00 -1.09
C SER A 133 5.13 -10.73 0.29
N ILE A 134 3.82 -10.84 0.42
CA ILE A 134 3.11 -10.60 1.68
C ILE A 134 1.97 -11.58 1.86
N ARG A 135 1.77 -12.04 3.10
CA ARG A 135 0.60 -12.82 3.55
C ARG A 135 0.14 -12.33 4.91
N HIS A 136 -1.13 -12.46 5.20
CA HIS A 136 -1.60 -12.18 6.56
C HIS A 136 -1.26 -13.33 7.52
N ALA A 137 -1.08 -12.98 8.79
CA ALA A 137 -0.79 -13.91 9.88
C ALA A 137 -1.83 -13.79 11.01
N MET A 138 -3.03 -13.35 10.67
CA MET A 138 -4.13 -13.12 11.62
C MET A 138 -4.59 -14.43 12.24
N ARG A 139 -4.83 -14.38 13.56
CA ARG A 139 -5.35 -15.50 14.38
C ARG A 139 -6.47 -14.99 15.26
N LYS A 140 -7.41 -15.85 15.60
CA LYS A 140 -8.36 -15.53 16.65
C LYS A 140 -7.67 -15.56 18.00
N ASN A 141 -8.16 -14.73 18.92
CA ASN A 141 -7.60 -14.71 20.27
C ASN A 141 -7.68 -16.10 20.93
N GLY A 142 -6.55 -16.58 21.48
CA GLY A 142 -6.42 -17.90 22.07
C GLY A 142 -6.22 -19.06 21.08
N GLU A 143 -6.24 -18.82 19.76
CA GLU A 143 -6.03 -19.86 18.76
C GLU A 143 -4.62 -19.80 18.16
N VAL A 144 -4.01 -20.97 17.94
CA VAL A 144 -2.70 -21.09 17.25
C VAL A 144 -2.87 -21.04 15.74
N LYS A 145 -4.02 -21.51 15.23
CA LYS A 145 -4.28 -21.58 13.78
C LYS A 145 -4.54 -20.20 13.20
N VAL A 146 -3.94 -19.94 12.04
CA VAL A 146 -4.21 -18.74 11.25
C VAL A 146 -5.64 -18.79 10.72
N ILE A 147 -6.30 -17.63 10.64
CA ILE A 147 -7.61 -17.46 10.01
C ILE A 147 -7.47 -17.82 8.52
N PRO A 148 -8.19 -18.81 7.97
CA PRO A 148 -7.99 -19.23 6.58
C PRO A 148 -8.28 -18.11 5.57
N PHE A 149 -9.35 -17.34 5.82
CA PHE A 149 -9.82 -16.28 4.94
C PHE A 149 -10.10 -15.01 5.75
N LEU A 150 -9.27 -14.00 5.61
CA LEU A 150 -9.44 -12.69 6.25
C LEU A 150 -10.38 -11.84 5.39
N GLN A 151 -11.59 -11.61 5.89
CA GLN A 151 -12.62 -10.87 5.18
C GLN A 151 -12.38 -9.37 5.20
N GLY A 152 -12.88 -8.66 4.19
CA GLY A 152 -12.91 -7.21 4.15
C GLY A 152 -11.65 -6.56 3.58
N VAL A 153 -10.64 -7.31 3.17
CA VAL A 153 -9.44 -6.78 2.48
C VAL A 153 -9.66 -6.85 0.98
N GLN A 154 -9.74 -5.70 0.32
CA GLN A 154 -9.99 -5.60 -1.13
C GLN A 154 -8.71 -5.62 -1.95
N ASP A 155 -7.73 -4.80 -1.54
CA ASP A 155 -6.47 -4.68 -2.26
C ASP A 155 -5.31 -4.69 -1.27
N VAL A 156 -4.20 -5.26 -1.73
CA VAL A 156 -2.90 -5.23 -1.06
C VAL A 156 -1.87 -4.69 -2.05
N GLY A 157 -1.08 -3.73 -1.61
CA GLY A 157 -0.12 -3.04 -2.47
C GLY A 157 1.21 -2.75 -1.80
N LEU A 158 2.15 -2.33 -2.62
CA LEU A 158 3.44 -1.78 -2.23
C LEU A 158 3.61 -0.41 -2.87
N SER A 159 4.07 0.57 -2.09
CA SER A 159 4.56 1.86 -2.59
C SER A 159 6.00 2.08 -2.17
N ILE A 160 6.77 2.69 -3.06
CA ILE A 160 8.15 3.12 -2.83
C ILE A 160 8.20 4.61 -3.12
N GLU A 161 8.70 5.41 -2.17
CA GLU A 161 8.69 6.86 -2.24
C GLU A 161 10.06 7.45 -1.94
N LYS A 162 10.31 8.62 -2.51
CA LYS A 162 11.45 9.47 -2.12
C LYS A 162 11.24 9.97 -0.70
N ILE A 163 12.30 10.05 0.07
CA ILE A 163 12.31 10.68 1.40
C ILE A 163 12.18 12.20 1.23
N GLU A 164 11.52 12.87 2.17
CA GLU A 164 11.46 14.33 2.23
C GLU A 164 12.79 14.95 2.60
#